data_543a357e6482876da4b2219fc36002fa
#
_entry.id   543a357e6482876da4b2219fc36002fa
#
_cell.length_a   1.000
_cell.length_b   1.000
_cell.length_c   1.000
_cell.angle_alpha   90.00
_cell.angle_beta   90.00
_cell.angle_gamma   90.00
#
_symmetry.space_group_name_H-M   'P 1'
#
loop_
_entity.id
_entity.type
_entity.pdbx_description
1 polymer ?
#
loop_
_entity_poly.entity_id
_entity_poly.type
_entity_poly.pdbx_seq_one_letter_code
_entity_poly.pdbx_strand_id
1 'polypeptide(L)'
;MWPSNHSDPQPETCISNPNEKGGSLDLAQLPMELRNNLMRSWPSYSGTGNPAIFWQLEWRKHGTCSFNKFNQIKYFYEAFNNWNGMGLYDLLRFEGIVPGASQTAPKTYDKMKFIEAIKRRHFRDEVTVIPQFYCNKGTDLREIRMCIDYNGFEYMNCTGTSTSLVGTCGNQIQWYA
;
A
#
# COMPACT_ATOMS: atom_id res chain seq x y z
N MET A 1 -1.38 -3.30 -4.65
CA MET A 1 -2.73 -3.45 -4.03
C MET A 1 -2.87 -4.88 -3.53
N TRP A 2 -3.17 -5.10 -2.26
CA TRP A 2 -3.21 -6.45 -1.67
C TRP A 2 -4.65 -6.80 -1.30
N PRO A 3 -5.21 -7.88 -1.86
CA PRO A 3 -6.53 -8.32 -1.50
C PRO A 3 -6.58 -8.78 -0.04
N SER A 4 -7.69 -8.53 0.61
CA SER A 4 -7.96 -8.99 1.98
C SER A 4 -9.40 -9.49 2.07
N ASN A 5 -9.60 -10.57 2.80
CA ASN A 5 -10.93 -11.10 3.12
C ASN A 5 -11.22 -11.03 4.63
N HIS A 6 -10.47 -10.21 5.36
CA HIS A 6 -10.54 -10.08 6.83
C HIS A 6 -10.23 -11.39 7.59
N SER A 7 -9.58 -12.34 6.93
CA SER A 7 -9.10 -13.58 7.55
C SER A 7 -7.58 -13.65 7.54
N ASP A 8 -7.04 -14.53 8.36
CA ASP A 8 -5.61 -14.84 8.40
C ASP A 8 -5.45 -16.33 8.08
N PRO A 9 -4.55 -16.73 7.15
CA PRO A 9 -3.67 -15.86 6.37
C PRO A 9 -4.41 -15.09 5.27
N GLN A 10 -3.84 -13.96 4.85
CA GLN A 10 -4.35 -13.21 3.70
C GLN A 10 -4.24 -14.03 2.41
N PRO A 11 -5.17 -13.90 1.45
CA PRO A 11 -5.10 -14.64 0.21
C PRO A 11 -3.88 -14.23 -0.62
N GLU A 12 -3.10 -15.24 -1.03
CA GLU A 12 -1.91 -15.09 -1.86
C GLU A 12 -1.88 -16.16 -2.95
N THR A 13 -1.33 -15.81 -4.13
CA THR A 13 -1.09 -16.75 -5.23
C THR A 13 -2.35 -17.57 -5.62
N CYS A 14 -3.47 -16.86 -5.79
CA CYS A 14 -4.76 -17.50 -6.03
C CYS A 14 -4.86 -18.17 -7.42
N ILE A 15 -4.01 -17.78 -8.37
CA ILE A 15 -3.78 -18.49 -9.63
C ILE A 15 -2.32 -18.96 -9.59
N SER A 16 -2.13 -20.23 -9.25
CA SER A 16 -0.78 -20.80 -9.08
C SER A 16 -0.11 -21.18 -10.41
N ASN A 17 -0.91 -21.55 -11.43
CA ASN A 17 -0.38 -21.91 -12.75
C ASN A 17 -0.13 -20.64 -13.59
N PRO A 18 1.13 -20.32 -13.91
CA PRO A 18 1.48 -19.12 -14.69
C PRO A 18 0.92 -19.15 -16.12
N ASN A 19 0.61 -20.33 -16.67
CA ASN A 19 0.05 -20.50 -18.00
C ASN A 19 -1.48 -20.39 -18.04
N GLU A 20 -2.12 -20.33 -16.89
CA GLU A 20 -3.54 -20.08 -16.77
C GLU A 20 -3.85 -18.60 -17.03
N LYS A 21 -5.04 -18.31 -17.56
CA LYS A 21 -5.48 -16.94 -17.82
C LYS A 21 -5.39 -16.10 -16.54
N GLY A 22 -4.56 -15.06 -16.57
CA GLY A 22 -4.33 -14.18 -15.42
C GLY A 22 -3.22 -14.67 -14.47
N GLY A 23 -2.62 -15.83 -14.65
CA GLY A 23 -1.56 -16.36 -13.79
C GLY A 23 -0.23 -15.60 -13.88
N SER A 24 0.13 -15.15 -15.09
CA SER A 24 1.33 -14.33 -15.33
C SER A 24 0.97 -12.92 -15.75
N LEU A 25 1.76 -11.94 -15.31
CA LEU A 25 1.65 -10.57 -15.78
C LEU A 25 2.22 -10.44 -17.19
N ASP A 26 1.40 -10.01 -18.15
CA ASP A 26 1.84 -9.60 -19.46
C ASP A 26 2.13 -8.09 -19.49
N LEU A 27 3.40 -7.76 -19.33
CA LEU A 27 3.85 -6.36 -19.30
C LEU A 27 3.60 -5.62 -20.61
N ALA A 28 3.49 -6.34 -21.76
CA ALA A 28 3.21 -5.71 -23.05
C ALA A 28 1.78 -5.16 -23.12
N GLN A 29 0.86 -5.73 -22.35
CA GLN A 29 -0.52 -5.24 -22.27
C GLN A 29 -0.66 -3.98 -21.38
N LEU A 30 0.28 -3.71 -20.50
CA LEU A 30 0.23 -2.48 -19.71
C LEU A 30 0.53 -1.27 -20.59
N PRO A 31 -0.36 -0.26 -20.67
CA PRO A 31 -0.11 0.96 -21.44
C PRO A 31 1.22 1.60 -21.04
N MET A 32 1.93 2.16 -22.01
CA MET A 32 3.25 2.78 -21.80
C MET A 32 3.18 3.89 -20.72
N GLU A 33 2.13 4.70 -20.75
CA GLU A 33 1.91 5.74 -19.75
C GLU A 33 1.79 5.14 -18.35
N LEU A 34 1.01 4.08 -18.17
CA LEU A 34 0.88 3.39 -16.89
C LEU A 34 2.22 2.83 -16.42
N ARG A 35 2.99 2.19 -17.30
CA ARG A 35 4.34 1.70 -16.98
C ARG A 35 5.26 2.82 -16.51
N ASN A 36 5.26 3.97 -17.20
CA ASN A 36 6.05 5.14 -16.81
C ASN A 36 5.61 5.70 -15.45
N ASN A 37 4.34 5.70 -15.17
CA ASN A 37 3.81 6.11 -13.87
C ASN A 37 4.23 5.15 -12.75
N LEU A 38 4.11 3.85 -12.98
CA LEU A 38 4.55 2.82 -12.02
C LEU A 38 6.06 2.86 -11.76
N MET A 39 6.89 3.14 -12.77
CA MET A 39 8.33 3.30 -12.57
C MET A 39 8.68 4.42 -11.58
N ARG A 40 7.87 5.48 -11.52
CA ARG A 40 8.06 6.59 -10.58
C ARG A 40 7.44 6.34 -9.23
N SER A 41 6.26 5.73 -9.19
CA SER A 41 5.45 5.57 -7.98
C SER A 41 5.68 4.24 -7.26
N TRP A 42 6.09 3.21 -7.99
CA TRP A 42 6.24 1.84 -7.47
C TRP A 42 7.55 1.19 -7.97
N PRO A 43 8.70 1.82 -7.70
CA PRO A 43 9.99 1.28 -8.08
C PRO A 43 10.33 0.02 -7.28
N SER A 44 11.23 -0.81 -7.82
CA SER A 44 11.78 -1.92 -7.07
C SER A 44 12.92 -1.44 -6.18
N TYR A 45 12.82 -1.65 -4.89
CA TYR A 45 13.90 -1.45 -3.92
C TYR A 45 14.66 -2.75 -3.63
N SER A 46 14.35 -3.86 -4.34
CA SER A 46 15.11 -5.11 -4.25
C SER A 46 16.43 -5.01 -5.00
N GLY A 47 17.40 -5.87 -4.64
CA GLY A 47 18.75 -5.86 -5.21
C GLY A 47 18.82 -6.08 -6.74
N THR A 48 17.73 -6.50 -7.39
CA THR A 48 17.66 -6.63 -8.85
C THR A 48 17.47 -5.29 -9.55
N GLY A 49 16.96 -4.26 -8.86
CA GLY A 49 16.67 -2.95 -9.43
C GLY A 49 15.69 -2.94 -10.62
N ASN A 50 15.13 -4.09 -11.00
CA ASN A 50 14.24 -4.20 -12.14
C ASN A 50 12.76 -4.13 -11.70
N PRO A 51 12.06 -3.01 -11.97
CA PRO A 51 10.67 -2.86 -11.57
C PRO A 51 9.74 -3.90 -12.21
N ALA A 52 10.03 -4.35 -13.43
CA ALA A 52 9.20 -5.33 -14.13
C ALA A 52 9.14 -6.68 -13.39
N ILE A 53 10.29 -7.16 -12.87
CA ILE A 53 10.33 -8.39 -12.07
C ILE A 53 9.52 -8.20 -10.79
N PHE A 54 9.65 -7.04 -10.14
CA PHE A 54 8.91 -6.73 -8.94
C PHE A 54 7.39 -6.71 -9.20
N TRP A 55 6.91 -6.06 -10.28
CA TRP A 55 5.49 -6.04 -10.62
C TRP A 55 4.95 -7.43 -10.99
N GLN A 56 5.75 -8.29 -11.63
CA GLN A 56 5.39 -9.69 -11.89
C GLN A 56 5.19 -10.47 -10.59
N LEU A 57 6.06 -10.26 -9.60
CA LEU A 57 5.94 -10.89 -8.28
C LEU A 57 4.71 -10.38 -7.52
N GLU A 58 4.47 -9.07 -7.53
CA GLU A 58 3.29 -8.45 -6.91
C GLU A 58 1.98 -8.95 -7.54
N TRP A 59 1.95 -9.03 -8.88
CA TRP A 59 0.81 -9.58 -9.58
C TRP A 59 0.57 -11.04 -9.19
N ARG A 60 1.60 -11.88 -9.30
CA ARG A 60 1.48 -13.31 -8.99
C ARG A 60 1.01 -13.54 -7.57
N LYS A 61 1.58 -12.79 -6.63
CA LYS A 61 1.31 -12.98 -5.21
C LYS A 61 -0.04 -12.41 -4.80
N HIS A 62 -0.38 -11.23 -5.24
CA HIS A 62 -1.52 -10.46 -4.75
C HIS A 62 -2.57 -10.19 -5.84
N GLY A 63 -2.15 -9.82 -7.05
CA GLY A 63 -3.05 -9.46 -8.13
C GLY A 63 -3.93 -10.61 -8.60
N THR A 64 -3.39 -11.83 -8.62
CA THR A 64 -4.16 -13.03 -9.02
C THR A 64 -5.39 -13.26 -8.14
N CYS A 65 -5.36 -12.85 -6.89
CA CYS A 65 -6.48 -13.00 -5.96
C CYS A 65 -7.63 -12.00 -6.20
N SER A 66 -7.37 -10.95 -6.97
CA SER A 66 -8.39 -9.99 -7.39
C SER A 66 -8.77 -10.11 -8.87
N PHE A 67 -8.24 -11.11 -9.58
CA PHE A 67 -8.38 -11.22 -11.04
C PHE A 67 -9.83 -11.30 -11.54
N ASN A 68 -10.75 -11.85 -10.78
CA ASN A 68 -12.18 -11.88 -11.08
C ASN A 68 -12.81 -10.47 -11.10
N LYS A 69 -12.21 -9.50 -10.42
CA LYS A 69 -12.67 -8.10 -10.32
C LYS A 69 -11.80 -7.13 -11.11
N PHE A 70 -10.49 -7.31 -11.01
CA PHE A 70 -9.49 -6.46 -11.62
C PHE A 70 -8.60 -7.28 -12.57
N ASN A 71 -8.73 -7.07 -13.87
CA ASN A 71 -7.70 -7.56 -14.78
C ASN A 71 -6.36 -6.86 -14.50
N GLN A 72 -5.28 -7.30 -15.16
CA GLN A 72 -3.93 -6.78 -14.91
C GLN A 72 -3.84 -5.26 -15.06
N ILE A 73 -4.37 -4.71 -16.15
CA ILE A 73 -4.34 -3.27 -16.41
C ILE A 73 -5.07 -2.52 -15.31
N LYS A 74 -6.30 -2.95 -14.97
CA LYS A 74 -7.12 -2.31 -13.94
C LYS A 74 -6.45 -2.41 -12.56
N TYR A 75 -5.85 -3.55 -12.20
CA TYR A 75 -5.16 -3.74 -10.93
C TYR A 75 -4.04 -2.70 -10.72
N PHE A 76 -3.17 -2.54 -11.71
CA PHE A 76 -2.06 -1.58 -11.62
C PHE A 76 -2.53 -0.13 -11.75
N TYR A 77 -3.56 0.11 -12.56
CA TYR A 77 -4.14 1.44 -12.73
C TYR A 77 -4.79 1.94 -11.43
N GLU A 78 -5.59 1.10 -10.78
CA GLU A 78 -6.21 1.45 -9.50
C GLU A 78 -5.17 1.59 -8.37
N ALA A 79 -4.14 0.74 -8.35
CA ALA A 79 -3.05 0.89 -7.41
C ALA A 79 -2.34 2.23 -7.56
N PHE A 80 -2.05 2.65 -8.81
CA PHE A 80 -1.45 3.94 -9.11
C PHE A 80 -2.38 5.10 -8.75
N ASN A 81 -3.65 5.03 -9.14
CA ASN A 81 -4.62 6.10 -8.88
C ASN A 81 -4.82 6.33 -7.37
N ASN A 82 -4.97 5.25 -6.60
CA ASN A 82 -5.10 5.35 -5.15
C ASN A 82 -3.84 5.95 -4.50
N TRP A 83 -2.64 5.52 -4.93
CA TRP A 83 -1.39 6.08 -4.44
C TRP A 83 -1.26 7.57 -4.78
N ASN A 84 -1.52 7.94 -6.05
CA ASN A 84 -1.42 9.31 -6.53
C ASN A 84 -2.48 10.23 -5.90
N GLY A 85 -3.72 9.75 -5.81
CA GLY A 85 -4.84 10.49 -5.21
C GLY A 85 -4.65 10.72 -3.70
N MET A 86 -4.02 9.75 -3.01
CA MET A 86 -3.72 9.88 -1.58
C MET A 86 -2.68 10.99 -1.33
N GLY A 87 -1.61 11.08 -2.14
CA GLY A 87 -0.54 12.04 -1.95
C GLY A 87 0.02 12.04 -0.52
N LEU A 88 0.16 10.85 0.08
CA LEU A 88 0.37 10.67 1.52
C LEU A 88 1.58 11.41 2.06
N TYR A 89 2.68 11.45 1.29
CA TYR A 89 3.90 12.16 1.70
C TYR A 89 3.65 13.66 1.85
N ASP A 90 3.03 14.29 0.85
CA ASP A 90 2.74 15.73 0.86
C ASP A 90 1.71 16.08 1.93
N LEU A 91 0.73 15.20 2.14
CA LEU A 91 -0.23 15.33 3.22
C LEU A 91 0.45 15.36 4.59
N LEU A 92 1.30 14.37 4.89
CA LEU A 92 2.01 14.29 6.15
C LEU A 92 2.94 15.49 6.34
N ARG A 93 3.65 15.89 5.28
CA ARG A 93 4.51 17.07 5.28
C ARG A 93 3.73 18.36 5.59
N PHE A 94 2.56 18.54 5.00
CA PHE A 94 1.69 19.68 5.26
C PHE A 94 1.27 19.75 6.74
N GLU A 95 1.05 18.61 7.38
CA GLU A 95 0.72 18.48 8.81
C GLU A 95 1.96 18.52 9.73
N GLY A 96 3.13 18.88 9.19
CA GLY A 96 4.38 18.97 9.94
C GLY A 96 4.96 17.63 10.37
N ILE A 97 4.53 16.54 9.72
CA ILE A 97 5.08 15.19 9.92
C ILE A 97 6.06 14.94 8.80
N VAL A 98 7.34 15.01 9.10
CA VAL A 98 8.44 14.87 8.13
C VAL A 98 9.49 13.90 8.65
N PRO A 99 10.21 13.15 7.78
CA PRO A 99 11.24 12.24 8.24
C PRO A 99 12.39 12.97 8.94
N GLY A 100 13.06 12.29 9.84
CA GLY A 100 14.37 12.68 10.34
C GLY A 100 15.44 12.46 9.26
N ALA A 101 16.66 12.96 9.52
CA ALA A 101 17.73 12.95 8.54
C ALA A 101 18.29 11.53 8.25
N SER A 102 18.19 10.62 9.20
CA SER A 102 18.72 9.25 9.08
C SER A 102 18.15 8.33 10.17
N GLN A 103 18.48 7.07 10.09
CA GLN A 103 18.16 6.09 11.13
C GLN A 103 18.76 6.44 12.50
N THR A 104 19.90 7.11 12.54
CA THR A 104 20.55 7.56 13.79
C THR A 104 20.01 8.90 14.30
N ALA A 105 19.26 9.61 13.45
CA ALA A 105 18.60 10.87 13.78
C ALA A 105 17.13 10.86 13.30
N PRO A 106 16.30 9.90 13.74
CA PRO A 106 14.89 9.83 13.36
C PRO A 106 14.12 10.98 14.00
N LYS A 107 12.97 11.32 13.42
CA LYS A 107 11.95 12.07 14.14
C LYS A 107 10.92 11.11 14.70
N THR A 108 10.48 11.37 15.91
CA THR A 108 9.50 10.55 16.61
C THR A 108 8.18 11.32 16.72
N TYR A 109 7.09 10.63 16.43
CA TYR A 109 5.74 11.16 16.48
C TYR A 109 4.80 10.17 17.18
N ASP A 110 3.78 10.67 17.82
CA ASP A 110 2.64 9.87 18.25
C ASP A 110 1.90 9.31 17.03
N LYS A 111 1.56 8.02 17.06
CA LYS A 111 0.79 7.36 15.99
C LYS A 111 -0.53 8.08 15.71
N MET A 112 -1.17 8.61 16.75
CA MET A 112 -2.43 9.36 16.60
C MET A 112 -2.26 10.59 15.73
N LYS A 113 -1.09 11.25 15.75
CA LYS A 113 -0.83 12.40 14.87
C LYS A 113 -0.90 12.04 13.39
N PHE A 114 -0.37 10.87 12.99
CA PHE A 114 -0.53 10.35 11.62
C PHE A 114 -2.00 10.07 11.28
N ILE A 115 -2.71 9.41 12.18
CA ILE A 115 -4.13 9.07 11.98
C ILE A 115 -4.96 10.33 11.79
N GLU A 116 -4.78 11.33 12.63
CA GLU A 116 -5.50 12.60 12.55
C GLU A 116 -5.16 13.40 11.29
N ALA A 117 -3.89 13.40 10.87
CA ALA A 117 -3.45 14.05 9.64
C ALA A 117 -4.16 13.43 8.42
N ILE A 118 -4.19 12.09 8.35
CA ILE A 118 -4.85 11.37 7.27
C ILE A 118 -6.36 11.64 7.28
N LYS A 119 -7.00 11.61 8.43
CA LYS A 119 -8.44 11.90 8.58
C LYS A 119 -8.80 13.28 8.08
N ARG A 120 -8.07 14.33 8.47
CA ARG A 120 -8.39 15.72 8.09
C ARG A 120 -8.39 15.97 6.60
N ARG A 121 -7.55 15.28 5.85
CA ARG A 121 -7.37 15.52 4.41
C ARG A 121 -8.39 14.80 3.55
N HIS A 122 -8.71 13.55 3.87
CA HIS A 122 -9.42 12.67 2.96
C HIS A 122 -10.88 12.42 3.32
N PHE A 123 -11.28 12.75 4.54
CA PHE A 123 -12.59 12.33 5.03
C PHE A 123 -13.34 13.52 5.61
N ARG A 124 -14.28 14.02 4.82
CA ARG A 124 -15.28 14.96 5.28
C ARG A 124 -16.18 14.23 6.29
N ASP A 125 -15.93 14.47 7.56
CA ASP A 125 -16.78 14.28 8.75
C ASP A 125 -17.51 12.95 9.02
N GLU A 126 -17.68 12.03 8.08
CA GLU A 126 -18.55 10.87 8.29
C GLU A 126 -17.85 9.49 8.25
N VAL A 127 -16.70 9.34 7.64
CA VAL A 127 -16.00 8.05 7.55
C VAL A 127 -14.69 8.05 8.30
N THR A 128 -14.64 7.28 9.37
CA THR A 128 -13.39 7.06 10.11
C THR A 128 -12.53 6.06 9.34
N VAL A 129 -11.50 6.54 8.64
CA VAL A 129 -10.50 5.67 8.02
C VAL A 129 -9.28 5.61 8.94
N ILE A 130 -9.02 4.43 9.47
CA ILE A 130 -7.85 4.18 10.30
C ILE A 130 -6.89 3.31 9.49
N PRO A 131 -5.72 3.86 9.09
CA PRO A 131 -4.70 3.09 8.39
C PRO A 131 -4.01 2.09 9.32
N GLN A 132 -3.32 1.12 8.74
CA GLN A 132 -2.40 0.24 9.45
C GLN A 132 -0.98 0.76 9.35
N PHE A 133 -0.24 0.65 10.45
CA PHE A 133 1.16 1.08 10.52
C PHE A 133 2.05 -0.12 10.81
N TYR A 134 3.02 -0.36 9.93
CA TYR A 134 4.00 -1.44 10.08
C TYR A 134 5.37 -0.86 10.41
N CYS A 135 5.93 -1.33 11.50
CA CYS A 135 7.21 -0.90 12.02
C CYS A 135 8.15 -2.08 12.24
N ASN A 136 9.45 -1.87 12.03
CA ASN A 136 10.48 -2.71 12.60
C ASN A 136 10.62 -2.38 14.09
N LYS A 137 10.86 -3.40 14.90
CA LYS A 137 11.06 -3.25 16.35
C LYS A 137 9.98 -2.43 17.06
N GLY A 138 8.77 -2.39 16.48
CA GLY A 138 7.62 -1.68 17.04
C GLY A 138 7.61 -0.16 16.88
N THR A 139 8.69 0.45 16.41
CA THR A 139 8.80 1.92 16.28
C THR A 139 9.25 2.40 14.91
N ASP A 140 10.18 1.74 14.24
CA ASP A 140 10.73 2.20 12.96
C ASP A 140 9.72 2.04 11.83
N LEU A 141 9.13 3.13 11.35
CA LEU A 141 8.12 3.12 10.30
C LEU A 141 8.67 2.51 9.01
N ARG A 142 7.98 1.51 8.51
CA ARG A 142 8.29 0.85 7.24
C ARG A 142 7.19 1.04 6.21
N GLU A 143 5.94 1.01 6.66
CA GLU A 143 4.82 1.00 5.75
C GLU A 143 3.58 1.59 6.42
N ILE A 144 2.81 2.36 5.65
CA ILE A 144 1.46 2.78 6.00
C ILE A 144 0.52 2.15 4.98
N ARG A 145 -0.41 1.34 5.43
CA ARG A 145 -1.41 0.69 4.57
C ARG A 145 -2.74 1.40 4.69
N MET A 146 -3.30 1.75 3.54
CA MET A 146 -4.66 2.25 3.42
C MET A 146 -5.56 1.13 2.94
N CYS A 147 -6.72 0.97 3.54
CA CYS A 147 -7.71 0.00 3.10
C CYS A 147 -8.73 0.67 2.19
N ILE A 148 -9.09 -0.06 1.13
CA ILE A 148 -10.11 0.35 0.17
C ILE A 148 -11.16 -0.75 0.07
N ASP A 149 -12.37 -0.38 -0.35
CA ASP A 149 -13.46 -1.31 -0.55
C ASP A 149 -13.17 -2.33 -1.66
N TYR A 150 -14.03 -3.34 -1.78
CA TYR A 150 -13.88 -4.39 -2.81
C TYR A 150 -13.93 -3.84 -4.24
N ASN A 151 -14.54 -2.68 -4.45
CA ASN A 151 -14.62 -2.04 -5.77
C ASN A 151 -13.35 -1.23 -6.10
N GLY A 152 -12.53 -0.92 -5.11
CA GLY A 152 -11.29 -0.18 -5.26
C GLY A 152 -11.43 1.33 -5.26
N PHE A 153 -12.57 1.86 -4.81
CA PHE A 153 -12.89 3.30 -4.91
C PHE A 153 -12.94 4.02 -3.56
N GLU A 154 -13.45 3.35 -2.52
CA GLU A 154 -13.69 4.01 -1.25
C GLU A 154 -12.69 3.55 -0.20
N TYR A 155 -12.06 4.51 0.48
CA TYR A 155 -11.23 4.19 1.63
C TYR A 155 -12.10 3.74 2.79
N MET A 156 -11.62 2.76 3.51
CA MET A 156 -12.31 2.19 4.65
C MET A 156 -11.36 1.97 5.81
N ASN A 157 -11.95 1.77 6.98
CA ASN A 157 -11.20 1.43 8.18
C ASN A 157 -10.49 0.08 8.01
N CYS A 158 -9.19 0.05 8.26
CA CYS A 158 -8.39 -1.18 8.21
C CYS A 158 -8.55 -2.06 9.47
N THR A 159 -9.43 -1.72 10.39
CA THR A 159 -9.63 -2.54 11.60
C THR A 159 -10.26 -3.87 11.23
N GLY A 160 -9.51 -4.93 11.39
CA GLY A 160 -9.98 -6.30 11.30
C GLY A 160 -9.93 -7.00 12.64
N THR A 161 -10.50 -8.19 12.72
CA THR A 161 -10.46 -9.04 13.93
C THR A 161 -9.13 -9.76 14.11
N SER A 162 -8.27 -9.76 13.08
CA SER A 162 -6.96 -10.38 13.09
C SER A 162 -5.87 -9.41 13.58
N THR A 163 -4.95 -9.89 14.38
CA THR A 163 -3.77 -9.13 14.84
C THR A 163 -2.89 -8.66 13.69
N SER A 164 -2.86 -9.40 12.57
CA SER A 164 -2.16 -9.02 11.35
C SER A 164 -2.73 -7.77 10.69
N LEU A 165 -3.99 -7.43 10.96
CA LEU A 165 -4.68 -6.26 10.41
C LEU A 165 -4.49 -4.98 11.26
N VAL A 166 -3.94 -5.08 12.46
CA VAL A 166 -3.72 -3.92 13.35
C VAL A 166 -2.41 -3.19 13.05
N GLY A 167 -1.49 -3.86 12.33
CA GLY A 167 -0.13 -3.36 12.13
C GLY A 167 0.79 -3.68 13.32
N THR A 168 2.07 -3.33 13.19
CA THR A 168 3.13 -3.70 14.16
C THR A 168 3.70 -2.51 14.93
N CYS A 169 3.28 -1.28 14.61
CA CYS A 169 3.75 -0.08 15.30
C CYS A 169 3.08 0.09 16.66
N GLY A 170 3.89 0.42 17.67
CA GLY A 170 3.41 0.92 18.96
C GLY A 170 2.82 2.33 18.84
N ASN A 171 2.68 3.01 19.99
CA ASN A 171 2.10 4.36 20.03
C ASN A 171 3.07 5.44 19.51
N GLN A 172 4.37 5.20 19.56
CA GLN A 172 5.41 6.09 19.07
C GLN A 172 5.99 5.54 17.77
N ILE A 173 6.05 6.37 16.74
CA ILE A 173 6.57 6.03 15.41
C ILE A 173 7.79 6.88 15.13
N GLN A 174 8.92 6.23 14.83
CA GLN A 174 10.14 6.84 14.34
C GLN A 174 10.13 6.80 12.80
N TRP A 175 10.33 7.96 12.20
CA TRP A 175 10.40 8.09 10.75
C TRP A 175 11.67 8.81 10.33
N TYR A 176 12.38 8.24 9.37
CA TYR A 176 13.62 8.78 8.79
C TYR A 176 13.67 8.54 7.28
N ALA A 177 14.44 9.38 6.53
CA ALA A 177 14.65 9.27 5.10
C ALA A 177 15.71 8.21 4.76
#